data_5d75b3e6accff3a2e8811935475ea67c
#
_entry.id   5d75b3e6accff3a2e8811935475ea67c
#
_cell.length_a   1.000
_cell.length_b   1.000
_cell.length_c   1.000
_cell.angle_alpha   90.00
_cell.angle_beta   90.00
_cell.angle_gamma   90.00
#
_symmetry.space_group_name_H-M   'P 1'
#
loop_
_entity.id
_entity.type
_entity.pdbx_description
1 polymer ?
#
loop_
_entity_poly.entity_id
_entity_poly.type
_entity_poly.pdbx_seq_one_letter_code
_entity_poly.pdbx_strand_id
1 'polypeptide(L)'
;ESHPTRYRLSHTNEIWVRNGVRVNAGSKHQKNGGDIFFQCLKLCCISPSSSLVDRTVFGEFGLFDEMLPACEDYDFWLRFCAFEEVHFLNEPLLIKNGGHDQQLSKKHWGMDRFRIIALEKLLQDPRLDNFKRQETIKELILRLQILIDGGRKRKKNAFVKKLAKKKAMLEAMFCNEKEPVQCE
;
A
#
# COMPACT_ATOMS: atom_id res chain seq x y z
N GLU A 1 -13.07 34.71 3.11
CA GLU A 1 -11.92 34.11 2.42
C GLU A 1 -11.73 32.72 3.02
N SER A 2 -12.14 31.67 2.29
CA SER A 2 -11.93 30.30 2.68
C SER A 2 -10.43 30.02 2.63
N HIS A 3 -9.81 29.78 3.78
CA HIS A 3 -8.44 29.26 3.81
C HIS A 3 -8.40 27.96 3.03
N PRO A 4 -7.49 27.83 2.05
CA PRO A 4 -7.36 26.56 1.32
C PRO A 4 -7.07 25.46 2.35
N THR A 5 -7.78 24.36 2.25
CA THR A 5 -7.53 23.15 3.06
C THR A 5 -6.06 22.82 2.94
N ARG A 6 -5.31 22.96 4.04
CA ARG A 6 -3.87 22.70 4.05
C ARG A 6 -3.66 21.20 4.07
N TYR A 7 -3.33 20.63 2.93
CA TYR A 7 -2.91 19.25 2.87
C TYR A 7 -1.64 19.02 3.68
N ARG A 8 -1.62 17.98 4.51
CA ARG A 8 -0.46 17.62 5.32
C ARG A 8 0.54 16.76 4.57
N LEU A 9 0.17 16.25 3.39
CA LEU A 9 1.03 15.55 2.46
C LEU A 9 0.79 16.04 1.04
N SER A 10 1.88 16.38 0.36
CA SER A 10 1.89 16.68 -1.07
C SER A 10 2.88 15.79 -1.77
N HIS A 11 2.57 15.37 -2.99
CA HIS A 11 3.53 14.66 -3.84
C HIS A 11 3.46 15.15 -5.28
N THR A 12 4.52 14.88 -6.03
CA THR A 12 4.65 15.37 -7.41
C THR A 12 4.72 14.23 -8.40
N ASN A 13 4.59 14.57 -9.68
CA ASN A 13 4.91 13.65 -10.74
C ASN A 13 6.43 13.45 -10.86
N GLU A 14 6.86 12.46 -11.63
CA GLU A 14 8.27 12.09 -11.76
C GLU A 14 8.58 11.58 -13.18
N ILE A 15 9.82 11.77 -13.61
CA ILE A 15 10.35 11.21 -14.85
C ILE A 15 11.07 9.90 -14.52
N TRP A 16 10.72 8.83 -15.21
CA TRP A 16 11.38 7.54 -15.00
C TRP A 16 12.50 7.34 -16.04
N VAL A 17 13.67 6.99 -15.53
CA VAL A 17 14.84 6.65 -16.34
C VAL A 17 15.30 5.24 -15.96
N ARG A 18 15.46 4.34 -16.93
CA ARG A 18 16.02 3.00 -16.74
C ARG A 18 17.24 2.83 -17.64
N ASN A 19 18.36 2.48 -17.03
CA ASN A 19 19.63 2.29 -17.77
C ASN A 19 19.94 3.46 -18.69
N GLY A 20 19.74 4.70 -18.22
CA GLY A 20 19.99 5.92 -18.99
C GLY A 20 18.90 6.30 -20.00
N VAL A 21 17.85 5.48 -20.18
CA VAL A 21 16.77 5.74 -21.13
C VAL A 21 15.50 6.16 -20.40
N ARG A 22 14.86 7.24 -20.85
CA ARG A 22 13.55 7.67 -20.34
C ARG A 22 12.51 6.61 -20.71
N VAL A 23 11.72 6.20 -19.72
CA VAL A 23 10.61 5.25 -19.89
C VAL A 23 9.31 5.87 -19.39
N ASN A 24 8.20 5.56 -20.05
CA ASN A 24 6.89 6.00 -19.58
C ASN A 24 6.40 5.07 -18.47
N ALA A 25 5.87 5.65 -17.40
CA ALA A 25 5.16 4.89 -16.40
C ALA A 25 3.91 4.26 -17.03
N GLY A 26 3.67 2.96 -16.77
CA GLY A 26 2.42 2.33 -17.19
C GLY A 26 1.21 2.98 -16.48
N SER A 27 0.02 2.88 -17.08
CA SER A 27 -1.23 3.49 -16.57
C SER A 27 -1.52 3.18 -15.10
N LYS A 28 -1.16 1.99 -14.62
CA LYS A 28 -1.30 1.59 -13.21
C LYS A 28 -0.47 2.45 -12.23
N HIS A 29 0.52 3.19 -12.70
CA HIS A 29 1.38 4.06 -11.90
C HIS A 29 1.00 5.53 -12.04
N GLN A 30 -0.15 5.84 -12.64
CA GLN A 30 -0.67 7.18 -12.68
C GLN A 30 -0.88 7.69 -11.26
N LYS A 31 -0.31 8.86 -10.96
CA LYS A 31 -0.43 9.51 -9.65
C LYS A 31 -1.67 10.41 -9.63
N ASN A 32 -2.32 10.48 -8.49
CA ASN A 32 -3.52 11.30 -8.26
C ASN A 32 -3.43 11.99 -6.89
N GLY A 33 -4.31 12.97 -6.66
CA GLY A 33 -4.54 13.61 -5.38
C GLY A 33 -5.94 13.32 -4.84
N GLY A 34 -6.29 13.90 -3.69
CA GLY A 34 -7.53 13.67 -2.98
C GLY A 34 -7.50 12.37 -2.16
N ASP A 35 -8.64 11.71 -2.02
CA ASP A 35 -8.71 10.38 -1.37
C ASP A 35 -8.19 9.31 -2.33
N ILE A 36 -6.94 8.93 -2.13
CA ILE A 36 -6.26 7.88 -2.92
C ILE A 36 -6.10 6.58 -2.15
N PHE A 37 -6.82 6.38 -1.05
CA PHE A 37 -6.70 5.18 -0.22
C PHE A 37 -6.80 3.89 -1.02
N PHE A 38 -7.83 3.76 -1.87
CA PHE A 38 -8.04 2.55 -2.68
C PHE A 38 -6.97 2.33 -3.75
N GLN A 39 -6.30 3.39 -4.18
CA GLN A 39 -5.13 3.28 -5.04
C GLN A 39 -3.91 2.79 -4.24
N CYS A 40 -3.72 3.33 -3.04
CA CYS A 40 -2.65 2.91 -2.12
C CYS A 40 -2.77 1.44 -1.71
N LEU A 41 -3.98 0.91 -1.51
CA LEU A 41 -4.19 -0.52 -1.23
C LEU A 41 -3.56 -1.41 -2.30
N LYS A 42 -3.73 -1.06 -3.56
CA LYS A 42 -3.28 -1.89 -4.70
C LYS A 42 -1.80 -1.71 -5.01
N LEU A 43 -1.26 -0.51 -4.79
CA LEU A 43 0.07 -0.13 -5.23
C LEU A 43 0.65 0.96 -4.33
N CYS A 44 1.98 0.95 -4.11
CA CYS A 44 2.67 2.11 -3.58
C CYS A 44 2.68 3.21 -4.66
N CYS A 45 1.77 4.19 -4.54
CA CYS A 45 1.56 5.24 -5.54
C CYS A 45 2.30 6.55 -5.23
N ILE A 46 2.77 6.72 -4.01
CA ILE A 46 3.58 7.87 -3.58
C ILE A 46 5.04 7.43 -3.47
N SER A 47 5.93 8.12 -4.18
CA SER A 47 7.38 7.93 -4.00
C SER A 47 7.87 8.84 -2.87
N PRO A 48 8.55 8.33 -1.83
CA PRO A 48 9.06 9.16 -0.73
C PRO A 48 9.91 10.33 -1.23
N SER A 49 10.72 10.12 -2.25
CA SER A 49 11.58 11.15 -2.85
C SER A 49 10.81 12.29 -3.53
N SER A 50 9.53 12.09 -3.89
CA SER A 50 8.68 13.11 -4.52
C SER A 50 7.62 13.64 -3.57
N SER A 51 7.74 13.43 -2.27
CA SER A 51 6.74 13.82 -1.27
C SER A 51 7.28 14.89 -0.32
N LEU A 52 6.37 15.75 0.11
CA LEU A 52 6.54 16.72 1.18
C LEU A 52 5.49 16.39 2.25
N VAL A 53 5.95 16.09 3.45
CA VAL A 53 5.11 15.66 4.57
C VAL A 53 5.20 16.66 5.70
N ASP A 54 4.06 17.12 6.22
CA ASP A 54 4.03 17.94 7.42
C ASP A 54 4.56 17.14 8.61
N ARG A 55 5.42 17.74 9.42
CA ARG A 55 6.06 17.08 10.55
C ARG A 55 5.06 16.49 11.56
N THR A 56 3.90 17.10 11.72
CA THR A 56 2.85 16.64 12.63
C THR A 56 2.31 15.26 12.24
N VAL A 57 2.37 14.88 10.97
CA VAL A 57 1.95 13.57 10.47
C VAL A 57 2.70 12.43 11.17
N PHE A 58 4.00 12.60 11.39
CA PHE A 58 4.80 11.58 12.07
C PHE A 58 4.43 11.40 13.54
N GLY A 59 3.92 12.44 14.20
CA GLY A 59 3.41 12.34 15.58
C GLY A 59 2.10 11.57 15.67
N GLU A 60 1.26 11.65 14.64
CA GLU A 60 -0.08 11.05 14.64
C GLU A 60 -0.08 9.65 14.03
N PHE A 61 0.59 9.47 12.89
CA PHE A 61 0.62 8.21 12.13
C PHE A 61 1.87 7.35 12.39
N GLY A 62 2.82 7.85 13.21
CA GLY A 62 4.09 7.19 13.48
C GLY A 62 5.10 7.34 12.34
N LEU A 63 6.29 6.79 12.52
CA LEU A 63 7.39 6.81 11.57
C LEU A 63 7.28 5.65 10.55
N PHE A 64 8.22 5.62 9.60
CA PHE A 64 8.45 4.43 8.77
C PHE A 64 8.86 3.24 9.65
N ASP A 65 8.31 2.07 9.37
CA ASP A 65 8.57 0.86 10.15
C ASP A 65 9.93 0.26 9.76
N GLU A 66 10.92 0.44 10.61
CA GLU A 66 12.29 -0.08 10.40
C GLU A 66 12.37 -1.60 10.43
N MET A 67 11.35 -2.30 10.93
CA MET A 67 11.25 -3.77 10.88
C MET A 67 10.82 -4.28 9.51
N LEU A 68 10.36 -3.40 8.61
CA LEU A 68 10.03 -3.73 7.23
C LEU A 68 11.26 -3.50 6.33
N PRO A 69 11.94 -4.56 5.85
CA PRO A 69 13.11 -4.43 4.99
C PRO A 69 12.77 -3.92 3.58
N ALA A 70 11.49 -3.83 3.26
CA ALA A 70 10.92 -3.25 2.05
C ALA A 70 9.42 -2.98 2.27
N CYS A 71 8.82 -2.08 1.48
CA CYS A 71 7.43 -1.63 1.59
C CYS A 71 7.14 -0.84 2.88
N GLU A 72 8.16 -0.27 3.52
CA GLU A 72 8.03 0.68 4.62
C GLU A 72 7.27 1.94 4.19
N ASP A 73 7.48 2.36 2.94
CA ASP A 73 6.76 3.45 2.30
C ASP A 73 5.28 3.10 2.08
N TYR A 74 5.01 1.90 1.56
CA TYR A 74 3.64 1.40 1.39
C TYR A 74 2.89 1.34 2.73
N ASP A 75 3.51 0.84 3.80
CA ASP A 75 2.94 0.81 5.15
C ASP A 75 2.57 2.22 5.65
N PHE A 76 3.49 3.17 5.48
CA PHE A 76 3.28 4.53 5.93
C PHE A 76 2.16 5.22 5.14
N TRP A 77 2.15 5.10 3.81
CA TRP A 77 1.11 5.70 2.97
C TRP A 77 -0.27 5.11 3.23
N LEU A 78 -0.36 3.81 3.49
CA LEU A 78 -1.63 3.19 3.87
C LEU A 78 -2.20 3.79 5.16
N ARG A 79 -1.38 3.92 6.20
CA ARG A 79 -1.79 4.49 7.49
C ARG A 79 -2.23 5.95 7.34
N PHE A 80 -1.55 6.72 6.51
CA PHE A 80 -1.91 8.11 6.25
C PHE A 80 -3.16 8.23 5.38
N CYS A 81 -3.17 7.64 4.20
CA CYS A 81 -4.25 7.77 3.22
C CYS A 81 -5.56 7.10 3.68
N ALA A 82 -5.54 6.27 4.72
CA ALA A 82 -6.77 5.74 5.31
C ALA A 82 -7.62 6.84 5.96
N PHE A 83 -7.03 7.98 6.33
CA PHE A 83 -7.70 9.04 7.09
C PHE A 83 -7.58 10.43 6.48
N GLU A 84 -6.60 10.64 5.60
CA GLU A 84 -6.24 11.95 5.06
C GLU A 84 -6.15 11.94 3.54
N GLU A 85 -6.57 13.04 2.96
CA GLU A 85 -6.35 13.31 1.54
C GLU A 85 -4.94 13.82 1.27
N VAL A 86 -4.46 13.63 0.04
CA VAL A 86 -3.15 14.10 -0.41
C VAL A 86 -3.28 15.15 -1.50
N HIS A 87 -2.37 16.10 -1.51
CA HIS A 87 -2.22 17.03 -2.64
C HIS A 87 -1.32 16.41 -3.71
N PHE A 88 -1.74 16.49 -4.96
CA PHE A 88 -0.92 16.07 -6.09
C PHE A 88 -0.62 17.25 -7.00
N LEU A 89 0.66 17.55 -7.16
CA LEU A 89 1.16 18.52 -8.13
C LEU A 89 1.58 17.75 -9.40
N ASN A 90 0.84 17.93 -10.48
CA ASN A 90 1.13 17.23 -11.74
C ASN A 90 2.30 17.87 -12.51
N GLU A 91 3.40 18.09 -11.81
CA GLU A 91 4.65 18.55 -12.38
C GLU A 91 5.75 17.52 -12.08
N PRO A 92 6.55 17.11 -13.07
CA PRO A 92 7.62 16.15 -12.88
C PRO A 92 8.86 16.82 -12.27
N LEU A 93 8.87 16.95 -10.95
CA LEU A 93 9.96 17.61 -10.21
C LEU A 93 11.09 16.66 -9.79
N LEU A 94 10.99 15.38 -10.11
CA LEU A 94 11.96 14.35 -9.74
C LEU A 94 12.28 13.46 -10.94
N ILE A 95 13.57 13.10 -11.07
CA ILE A 95 14.02 12.03 -11.97
C ILE A 95 14.28 10.78 -11.13
N LYS A 96 13.49 9.72 -11.39
CA LYS A 96 13.61 8.42 -10.73
C LYS A 96 14.46 7.47 -11.58
N ASN A 97 15.68 7.25 -11.15
CA ASN A 97 16.59 6.31 -11.79
C ASN A 97 16.33 4.89 -11.30
N GLY A 98 16.11 3.97 -12.24
CA GLY A 98 15.85 2.56 -11.95
C GLY A 98 16.64 1.64 -12.87
N GLY A 99 16.51 0.33 -12.66
CA GLY A 99 17.22 -0.68 -13.46
C GLY A 99 18.54 -1.14 -12.85
N HIS A 100 19.06 -0.47 -11.81
CA HIS A 100 20.28 -0.88 -11.13
C HIS A 100 20.07 -2.13 -10.24
N ASP A 101 21.17 -2.83 -9.94
CA ASP A 101 21.09 -4.12 -9.22
C ASP A 101 20.73 -3.99 -7.74
N GLN A 102 20.95 -2.82 -7.15
CA GLN A 102 20.64 -2.54 -5.74
C GLN A 102 19.16 -2.24 -5.47
N GLN A 103 18.27 -2.31 -6.47
CA GLN A 103 16.85 -2.08 -6.23
C GLN A 103 16.26 -3.07 -5.23
N LEU A 104 15.57 -2.57 -4.19
CA LEU A 104 14.92 -3.37 -3.14
C LEU A 104 14.00 -4.44 -3.71
N SER A 105 13.28 -4.15 -4.80
CA SER A 105 12.41 -5.11 -5.48
C SER A 105 13.14 -6.29 -6.13
N LYS A 106 14.44 -6.14 -6.42
CA LYS A 106 15.31 -7.25 -6.87
C LYS A 106 15.92 -7.99 -5.69
N LYS A 107 16.27 -7.28 -4.61
CA LYS A 107 16.91 -7.83 -3.42
C LYS A 107 15.98 -8.75 -2.62
N HIS A 108 14.69 -8.44 -2.58
CA HIS A 108 13.72 -9.18 -1.77
C HIS A 108 12.73 -9.94 -2.66
N TRP A 109 12.68 -11.27 -2.51
CA TRP A 109 11.66 -12.07 -3.17
C TRP A 109 10.29 -11.88 -2.51
N GLY A 110 9.22 -11.87 -3.33
CA GLY A 110 7.85 -11.88 -2.82
C GLY A 110 7.52 -10.63 -1.99
N MET A 111 7.60 -9.45 -2.58
CA MET A 111 7.29 -8.16 -1.96
C MET A 111 5.92 -8.15 -1.25
N ASP A 112 4.97 -8.96 -1.74
CA ASP A 112 3.65 -9.07 -1.12
C ASP A 112 3.69 -9.62 0.33
N ARG A 113 4.78 -10.26 0.76
CA ARG A 113 4.97 -10.63 2.17
C ARG A 113 4.97 -9.40 3.09
N PHE A 114 5.61 -8.33 2.66
CA PHE A 114 5.71 -7.09 3.43
C PHE A 114 4.42 -6.27 3.31
N ARG A 115 3.78 -6.28 2.14
CA ARG A 115 2.46 -5.66 1.96
C ARG A 115 1.39 -6.30 2.84
N ILE A 116 1.42 -7.63 3.00
CA ILE A 116 0.54 -8.34 3.92
C ILE A 116 0.70 -7.83 5.35
N ILE A 117 1.95 -7.65 5.81
CA ILE A 117 2.22 -7.11 7.16
C ILE A 117 1.62 -5.70 7.30
N ALA A 118 1.82 -4.82 6.31
CA ALA A 118 1.28 -3.48 6.32
C ALA A 118 -0.27 -3.47 6.36
N LEU A 119 -0.92 -4.32 5.55
CA LEU A 119 -2.38 -4.45 5.54
C LEU A 119 -2.91 -4.97 6.88
N GLU A 120 -2.22 -5.93 7.50
CA GLU A 120 -2.59 -6.45 8.82
C GLU A 120 -2.45 -5.40 9.92
N LYS A 121 -1.40 -4.57 9.87
CA LYS A 121 -1.24 -3.43 10.78
C LYS A 121 -2.39 -2.43 10.62
N LEU A 122 -2.74 -2.09 9.39
CA LEU A 122 -3.86 -1.17 9.12
C LEU A 122 -5.18 -1.71 9.68
N LEU A 123 -5.45 -3.01 9.56
CA LEU A 123 -6.67 -3.64 10.10
C LEU A 123 -6.76 -3.59 11.63
N GLN A 124 -5.66 -3.33 12.33
CA GLN A 124 -5.65 -3.15 13.79
C GLN A 124 -6.03 -1.74 14.22
N ASP A 125 -6.06 -0.76 13.31
CA ASP A 125 -6.43 0.60 13.65
C ASP A 125 -7.95 0.68 13.90
N PRO A 126 -8.38 1.04 15.11
CA PRO A 126 -9.81 1.12 15.45
C PRO A 126 -10.54 2.27 14.73
N ARG A 127 -9.81 3.26 14.22
CA ARG A 127 -10.38 4.40 13.48
C ARG A 127 -10.79 4.02 12.05
N LEU A 128 -10.31 2.87 11.54
CA LEU A 128 -10.60 2.44 10.18
C LEU A 128 -12.09 2.10 10.05
N ASP A 129 -12.80 2.82 9.18
CA ASP A 129 -14.20 2.59 8.91
C ASP A 129 -14.46 1.21 8.29
N ASN A 130 -15.71 0.74 8.38
CA ASN A 130 -16.07 -0.60 7.93
C ASN A 130 -15.86 -0.80 6.44
N PHE A 131 -16.10 0.22 5.60
CA PHE A 131 -15.93 0.09 4.16
C PHE A 131 -14.45 -0.05 3.78
N LYS A 132 -13.58 0.82 4.30
CA LYS A 132 -12.13 0.73 4.10
C LYS A 132 -11.56 -0.57 4.69
N ARG A 133 -12.09 -1.03 5.82
CA ARG A 133 -11.73 -2.31 6.45
C ARG A 133 -12.03 -3.49 5.54
N GLN A 134 -13.22 -3.56 4.97
CA GLN A 134 -13.61 -4.62 4.04
C GLN A 134 -12.75 -4.63 2.77
N GLU A 135 -12.46 -3.46 2.18
CA GLU A 135 -11.59 -3.36 1.02
C GLU A 135 -10.14 -3.78 1.35
N THR A 136 -9.68 -3.45 2.55
CA THR A 136 -8.35 -3.89 3.04
C THR A 136 -8.30 -5.42 3.20
N ILE A 137 -9.36 -6.05 3.71
CA ILE A 137 -9.44 -7.52 3.81
C ILE A 137 -9.45 -8.17 2.42
N LYS A 138 -10.19 -7.61 1.46
CA LYS A 138 -10.19 -8.10 0.07
C LYS A 138 -8.79 -8.06 -0.55
N GLU A 139 -8.09 -6.94 -0.38
CA GLU A 139 -6.72 -6.80 -0.88
C GLU A 139 -5.77 -7.78 -0.18
N LEU A 140 -5.90 -7.95 1.13
CA LEU A 140 -5.10 -8.91 1.91
C LEU A 140 -5.31 -10.35 1.41
N ILE A 141 -6.55 -10.76 1.15
CA ILE A 141 -6.88 -12.07 0.58
C ILE A 141 -6.23 -12.25 -0.80
N LEU A 142 -6.27 -11.20 -1.64
CA LEU A 142 -5.64 -11.20 -2.97
C LEU A 142 -4.11 -11.39 -2.86
N ARG A 143 -3.45 -10.66 -1.94
CA ARG A 143 -2.00 -10.77 -1.73
C ARG A 143 -1.59 -12.14 -1.21
N LEU A 144 -2.39 -12.71 -0.31
CA LEU A 144 -2.20 -14.08 0.16
C LEU A 144 -2.29 -15.08 -0.98
N GLN A 145 -3.28 -14.93 -1.88
CA GLN A 145 -3.44 -15.80 -3.04
C GLN A 145 -2.22 -15.74 -3.98
N ILE A 146 -1.71 -14.54 -4.27
CA ILE A 146 -0.50 -14.36 -5.10
C ILE A 146 0.69 -15.11 -4.50
N LEU A 147 0.90 -15.01 -3.18
CA LEU A 147 1.98 -15.73 -2.50
C LEU A 147 1.78 -17.24 -2.49
N ILE A 148 0.55 -17.70 -2.32
CA ILE A 148 0.18 -19.14 -2.37
C ILE A 148 0.53 -19.70 -3.74
N ASP A 149 0.12 -19.02 -4.81
CA ASP A 149 0.37 -19.50 -6.18
C ASP A 149 1.87 -19.47 -6.52
N GLY A 150 2.56 -18.43 -6.10
CA GLY A 150 4.02 -18.37 -6.19
C GLY A 150 4.73 -19.44 -5.38
N GLY A 151 4.20 -19.79 -4.21
CA GLY A 151 4.71 -20.87 -3.35
C GLY A 151 4.50 -22.25 -3.95
N ARG A 152 3.33 -22.50 -4.54
CA ARG A 152 3.00 -23.75 -5.27
C ARG A 152 3.96 -23.98 -6.42
N LYS A 153 4.16 -22.96 -7.28
CA LYS A 153 5.12 -23.05 -8.40
C LYS A 153 6.54 -23.39 -7.96
N ARG A 154 6.93 -22.99 -6.73
CA ARG A 154 8.27 -23.24 -6.15
C ARG A 154 8.30 -24.43 -5.19
N LYS A 155 7.22 -25.23 -5.13
CA LYS A 155 7.09 -26.43 -4.26
C LYS A 155 7.33 -26.14 -2.77
N LYS A 156 6.98 -24.93 -2.27
CA LYS A 156 7.12 -24.52 -0.87
C LYS A 156 5.90 -24.93 -0.05
N ASN A 157 5.64 -26.23 0.10
CA ASN A 157 4.37 -26.77 0.63
C ASN A 157 4.02 -26.29 2.05
N ALA A 158 4.97 -26.25 2.98
CA ALA A 158 4.72 -25.77 4.35
C ALA A 158 4.31 -24.28 4.37
N PHE A 159 4.99 -23.44 3.58
CA PHE A 159 4.64 -22.03 3.42
C PHE A 159 3.24 -21.85 2.83
N VAL A 160 2.92 -22.59 1.77
CA VAL A 160 1.58 -22.57 1.12
C VAL A 160 0.51 -22.98 2.14
N LYS A 161 0.70 -24.05 2.91
CA LYS A 161 -0.28 -24.53 3.92
C LYS A 161 -0.55 -23.46 4.97
N LYS A 162 0.50 -22.77 5.47
CA LYS A 162 0.37 -21.67 6.45
C LYS A 162 -0.48 -20.52 5.89
N LEU A 163 -0.17 -20.06 4.66
CA LEU A 163 -0.88 -18.95 4.04
C LEU A 163 -2.32 -19.32 3.68
N ALA A 164 -2.57 -20.53 3.19
CA ALA A 164 -3.90 -21.02 2.86
C ALA A 164 -4.81 -21.07 4.10
N LYS A 165 -4.28 -21.52 5.25
CA LYS A 165 -5.03 -21.48 6.53
C LYS A 165 -5.41 -20.05 6.91
N LYS A 166 -4.45 -19.10 6.82
CA LYS A 166 -4.70 -17.68 7.11
C LYS A 166 -5.76 -17.09 6.19
N LYS A 167 -5.65 -17.36 4.87
CA LYS A 167 -6.61 -16.90 3.87
C LYS A 167 -8.02 -17.41 4.17
N ALA A 168 -8.18 -18.71 4.45
CA ALA A 168 -9.47 -19.31 4.78
C ALA A 168 -10.12 -18.69 6.03
N MET A 169 -9.32 -18.36 7.06
CA MET A 169 -9.83 -17.68 8.25
C MET A 169 -10.36 -16.27 7.91
N LEU A 170 -9.64 -15.51 7.10
CA LEU A 170 -10.08 -14.17 6.68
C LEU A 170 -11.34 -14.23 5.81
N GLU A 171 -11.43 -15.19 4.91
CA GLU A 171 -12.63 -15.40 4.07
C GLU A 171 -13.86 -15.74 4.92
N ALA A 172 -13.71 -16.60 5.93
CA ALA A 172 -14.80 -16.93 6.84
C ALA A 172 -15.27 -15.72 7.66
N MET A 173 -14.34 -14.91 8.18
CA MET A 173 -14.67 -13.66 8.89
C MET A 173 -15.40 -12.67 7.98
N PHE A 174 -14.93 -12.52 6.75
CA PHE A 174 -15.52 -11.62 5.77
C PHE A 174 -16.91 -12.02 5.32
N CYS A 175 -17.22 -13.32 5.26
CA CYS A 175 -18.57 -13.82 4.95
C CYS A 175 -19.55 -13.55 6.09
N ASN A 176 -19.12 -13.72 7.35
CA ASN A 176 -19.98 -13.51 8.53
C ASN A 176 -20.37 -12.03 8.74
N GLU A 177 -19.52 -11.08 8.31
CA GLU A 177 -19.82 -9.65 8.40
C GLU A 177 -20.84 -9.17 7.33
N LYS A 178 -21.15 -10.00 6.33
CA LYS A 178 -22.10 -9.67 5.25
C LYS A 178 -23.53 -10.10 5.51
N GLU A 179 -23.79 -10.95 6.50
CA GLU A 179 -25.16 -11.28 6.89
C GLU A 179 -25.73 -10.12 7.71
N PRO A 180 -26.77 -9.41 7.20
CA PRO A 180 -27.46 -8.42 8.02
C PRO A 180 -28.11 -9.16 9.18
N VAL A 181 -27.87 -8.69 10.41
CA VAL A 181 -28.67 -9.08 11.57
C VAL A 181 -30.11 -8.77 11.18
N GLN A 182 -30.90 -9.81 10.87
CA GLN A 182 -32.34 -9.69 10.80
C GLN A 182 -32.79 -9.40 12.23
N CYS A 183 -33.02 -8.11 12.51
CA CYS A 183 -33.75 -7.70 13.70
C CYS A 183 -35.23 -8.11 13.47
N GLU A 184 -35.67 -9.11 14.21
CA GLU A 184 -37.09 -9.36 14.46
C GLU A 184 -37.71 -8.22 15.27
#